data_3b9db0dfeb980de3b1ab0fcd9305f57b
#
_entry.id   3b9db0dfeb980de3b1ab0fcd9305f57b
#
_cell.length_a   1.000
_cell.length_b   1.000
_cell.length_c   1.000
_cell.angle_alpha   90.00
_cell.angle_beta   90.00
_cell.angle_gamma   90.00
#
_symmetry.space_group_name_H-M   'P 1'
#
loop_
_entity.id
_entity.type
_entity.pdbx_description
1 polymer ?
#
loop_
_entity_poly.entity_id
_entity_poly.type
_entity_poly.pdbx_seq_one_letter_code
_entity_poly.pdbx_strand_id
1 'polypeptide(L)'
;LKIGKTEKYIYEKLEEKGAMMFMLVDPVDYKTPEDAIKTAIASIEGGADIILLGGSIGAQGELLDYVAKGIKDKVNVPLILFPGNIATITRYADAIYFMSLLNARNPYWIIQAQMLAAPIIKHLKLETLPVGYIVVAPGGTVGWVGDVNLVPREKPKIAAALAEAGEMLGNRFIVTDVGSNPALQHSGPVPPEMIKAVREAVSVPYIVAGGITNEDLLRQTLKAGADIVQIGTAIEQSDNAMKKTELFAKVIKEEGSKRLKG
;
A
#
# COMPACT_ATOMS: atom_id res chain seq x y z
N LEU A 1 12.36 -20.15 -4.83
CA LEU A 1 12.28 -18.69 -4.82
C LEU A 1 13.00 -18.16 -3.58
N LYS A 2 13.86 -17.15 -3.73
CA LYS A 2 14.52 -16.52 -2.60
C LYS A 2 13.63 -15.38 -2.12
N ILE A 3 12.90 -15.59 -1.04
CA ILE A 3 12.08 -14.58 -0.35
C ILE A 3 13.02 -13.70 0.49
N GLY A 4 12.87 -12.38 0.43
CA GLY A 4 13.65 -11.44 1.22
C GLY A 4 13.13 -11.33 2.67
N LYS A 5 13.79 -10.50 3.47
CA LYS A 5 13.45 -10.36 4.90
C LYS A 5 12.11 -9.65 5.12
N THR A 6 11.83 -8.63 4.31
CA THR A 6 10.59 -7.85 4.41
C THR A 6 9.39 -8.67 3.96
N GLU A 7 9.53 -9.38 2.84
CA GLU A 7 8.47 -10.26 2.37
C GLU A 7 8.18 -11.38 3.36
N LYS A 8 9.23 -12.00 3.93
CA LYS A 8 9.09 -13.00 4.98
C LYS A 8 8.36 -12.45 6.20
N TYR A 9 8.73 -11.23 6.64
CA TYR A 9 8.05 -10.55 7.75
C TYR A 9 6.54 -10.39 7.47
N ILE A 10 6.17 -10.00 6.25
CA ILE A 10 4.74 -9.84 5.87
C ILE A 10 4.00 -11.18 5.99
N TYR A 11 4.55 -12.26 5.43
CA TYR A 11 3.91 -13.58 5.52
C TYR A 11 3.78 -14.06 6.96
N GLU A 12 4.85 -13.97 7.76
CA GLU A 12 4.84 -14.38 9.17
C GLU A 12 3.82 -13.58 9.99
N LYS A 13 3.70 -12.27 9.72
CA LYS A 13 2.71 -11.42 10.40
C LYS A 13 1.28 -11.72 9.97
N LEU A 14 1.04 -12.05 8.71
CA LEU A 14 -0.28 -12.49 8.24
C LEU A 14 -0.68 -13.81 8.87
N GLU A 15 0.25 -14.77 8.98
CA GLU A 15 0.02 -16.04 9.68
C GLU A 15 -0.25 -15.84 11.18
N GLU A 16 0.45 -14.88 11.82
CA GLU A 16 0.29 -14.58 13.25
C GLU A 16 -1.03 -13.83 13.55
N LYS A 17 -1.38 -12.84 12.71
CA LYS A 17 -2.44 -11.86 13.01
C LYS A 17 -3.72 -12.07 12.19
N GLY A 18 -3.65 -12.74 11.05
CA GLY A 18 -4.75 -12.92 10.08
C GLY A 18 -5.08 -11.67 9.24
N ALA A 19 -4.55 -10.50 9.61
CA ALA A 19 -4.65 -9.26 8.83
C ALA A 19 -3.60 -8.25 9.27
N MET A 20 -3.23 -7.30 8.38
CA MET A 20 -2.23 -6.26 8.66
C MET A 20 -2.69 -4.87 8.21
N MET A 21 -2.07 -3.85 8.81
CA MET A 21 -2.22 -2.45 8.42
C MET A 21 -0.87 -1.86 8.02
N PHE A 22 -0.78 -1.35 6.79
CA PHE A 22 0.34 -0.55 6.30
C PHE A 22 -0.03 0.92 6.39
N MET A 23 0.77 1.70 7.10
CA MET A 23 0.62 3.16 7.16
C MET A 23 1.36 3.79 6.00
N LEU A 24 0.63 4.47 5.12
CA LEU A 24 1.22 5.27 4.04
C LEU A 24 1.55 6.67 4.54
N VAL A 25 2.78 7.09 4.31
CA VAL A 25 3.29 8.43 4.55
C VAL A 25 3.72 9.04 3.23
N ASP A 26 3.03 10.09 2.77
CA ASP A 26 3.47 10.93 1.66
C ASP A 26 4.18 12.16 2.22
N PRO A 27 5.52 12.28 2.11
CA PRO A 27 6.26 13.37 2.75
C PRO A 27 5.83 14.78 2.33
N VAL A 28 5.21 14.93 1.15
CA VAL A 28 4.79 16.24 0.63
C VAL A 28 3.44 16.70 1.16
N ASP A 29 2.68 15.81 1.79
CA ASP A 29 1.38 16.15 2.38
C ASP A 29 1.50 16.76 3.80
N TYR A 30 2.73 16.82 4.35
CA TYR A 30 3.01 17.38 5.66
C TYR A 30 3.60 18.78 5.58
N LYS A 31 3.35 19.59 6.63
CA LYS A 31 3.91 20.95 6.73
C LYS A 31 5.43 20.93 6.82
N THR A 32 5.99 19.96 7.53
CA THR A 32 7.43 19.75 7.68
C THR A 32 7.78 18.27 7.54
N PRO A 33 9.01 17.93 7.11
CA PRO A 33 9.49 16.54 7.10
C PRO A 33 9.45 15.89 8.49
N GLU A 34 9.66 16.66 9.55
CA GLU A 34 9.58 16.22 10.95
C GLU A 34 8.17 15.77 11.34
N ASP A 35 7.13 16.40 10.79
CA ASP A 35 5.75 16.02 11.06
C ASP A 35 5.44 14.66 10.39
N ALA A 36 5.94 14.41 9.18
CA ALA A 36 5.86 13.11 8.53
C ALA A 36 6.52 12.01 9.38
N ILE A 37 7.74 12.27 9.88
CA ILE A 37 8.47 11.33 10.75
C ILE A 37 7.70 11.07 12.04
N LYS A 38 7.19 12.10 12.70
CA LYS A 38 6.40 11.97 13.95
C LYS A 38 5.12 11.16 13.72
N THR A 39 4.41 11.41 12.62
CA THR A 39 3.20 10.66 12.28
C THR A 39 3.50 9.20 12.02
N ALA A 40 4.59 8.88 11.30
CA ALA A 40 5.02 7.51 11.08
C ALA A 40 5.31 6.78 12.40
N ILE A 41 6.08 7.41 13.30
CA ILE A 41 6.42 6.84 14.62
C ILE A 41 5.14 6.63 15.44
N ALA A 42 4.28 7.65 15.57
CA ALA A 42 3.03 7.56 16.29
C ALA A 42 2.11 6.47 15.75
N SER A 43 2.11 6.24 14.42
CA SER A 43 1.32 5.17 13.82
C SER A 43 1.85 3.78 14.17
N ILE A 44 3.17 3.59 14.27
CA ILE A 44 3.75 2.32 14.73
C ILE A 44 3.44 2.09 16.21
N GLU A 45 3.56 3.11 17.05
CA GLU A 45 3.17 3.06 18.47
C GLU A 45 1.68 2.73 18.62
N GLY A 46 0.83 3.22 17.72
CA GLY A 46 -0.61 2.91 17.64
C GLY A 46 -0.94 1.54 17.04
N GLY A 47 0.04 0.77 16.57
CA GLY A 47 -0.12 -0.62 16.15
C GLY A 47 -0.15 -0.86 14.64
N ALA A 48 0.29 0.08 13.80
CA ALA A 48 0.57 -0.18 12.39
C ALA A 48 1.74 -1.17 12.26
N ASP A 49 1.68 -2.04 11.27
CA ASP A 49 2.65 -3.14 11.10
C ASP A 49 3.86 -2.76 10.25
N ILE A 50 3.68 -1.85 9.29
CA ILE A 50 4.67 -1.44 8.29
C ILE A 50 4.44 0.03 7.95
N ILE A 51 5.51 0.74 7.62
CA ILE A 51 5.43 2.06 6.99
C ILE A 51 5.67 1.92 5.49
N LEU A 52 4.73 2.43 4.69
CA LEU A 52 4.93 2.72 3.28
C LEU A 52 5.33 4.19 3.14
N LEU A 53 6.41 4.46 2.43
CA LEU A 53 6.91 5.83 2.22
C LEU A 53 6.92 6.14 0.72
N GLY A 54 6.21 7.16 0.33
CA GLY A 54 6.15 7.59 -1.06
C GLY A 54 4.91 8.42 -1.33
N GLY A 55 4.71 8.74 -2.58
CA GLY A 55 3.58 9.52 -3.06
C GLY A 55 3.64 9.65 -4.58
N SER A 56 2.52 9.99 -5.18
CA SER A 56 2.42 10.10 -6.64
C SER A 56 3.27 11.22 -7.23
N ILE A 57 3.53 12.30 -6.48
CA ILE A 57 4.24 13.50 -6.94
C ILE A 57 5.12 14.03 -5.79
N GLY A 58 6.42 14.27 -6.07
CA GLY A 58 7.30 15.05 -5.18
C GLY A 58 8.04 14.27 -4.09
N ALA A 59 7.67 13.04 -3.77
CA ALA A 59 8.35 12.20 -2.77
C ALA A 59 9.69 11.67 -3.32
N GLN A 60 10.73 12.48 -3.33
CA GLN A 60 12.02 12.15 -3.95
C GLN A 60 13.19 12.95 -3.37
N GLY A 61 14.43 12.54 -3.72
CA GLY A 61 15.67 13.25 -3.39
C GLY A 61 15.91 13.41 -1.89
N GLU A 62 16.42 14.57 -1.49
CA GLU A 62 16.80 14.87 -0.10
C GLU A 62 15.63 14.77 0.89
N LEU A 63 14.43 15.17 0.47
CA LEU A 63 13.23 15.05 1.30
C LEU A 63 12.93 13.58 1.63
N LEU A 64 12.96 12.71 0.61
CA LEU A 64 12.73 11.29 0.78
C LEU A 64 13.80 10.66 1.68
N ASP A 65 15.08 10.98 1.44
CA ASP A 65 16.20 10.47 2.23
C ASP A 65 16.10 10.89 3.70
N TYR A 66 15.78 12.16 3.95
CA TYR A 66 15.65 12.71 5.30
C TYR A 66 14.54 12.01 6.07
N VAL A 67 13.36 11.90 5.47
CA VAL A 67 12.20 11.26 6.12
C VAL A 67 12.43 9.76 6.32
N ALA A 68 12.93 9.06 5.29
CA ALA A 68 13.23 7.62 5.39
C ALA A 68 14.23 7.33 6.52
N LYS A 69 15.34 8.08 6.59
CA LYS A 69 16.34 7.94 7.64
C LYS A 69 15.76 8.25 9.02
N GLY A 70 15.02 9.37 9.14
CA GLY A 70 14.41 9.77 10.41
C GLY A 70 13.43 8.75 10.97
N ILE A 71 12.67 8.07 10.09
CA ILE A 71 11.78 6.97 10.47
C ILE A 71 12.62 5.76 10.90
N LYS A 72 13.57 5.31 10.09
CA LYS A 72 14.38 4.11 10.36
C LYS A 72 15.23 4.21 11.64
N ASP A 73 15.66 5.40 12.01
CA ASP A 73 16.39 5.64 13.27
C ASP A 73 15.52 5.44 14.52
N LYS A 74 14.19 5.36 14.37
CA LYS A 74 13.22 5.35 15.50
C LYS A 74 12.31 4.13 15.54
N VAL A 75 12.10 3.42 14.41
CA VAL A 75 11.20 2.27 14.36
C VAL A 75 11.93 1.00 13.94
N ASN A 76 11.48 -0.15 14.46
CA ASN A 76 12.06 -1.47 14.15
C ASN A 76 11.23 -2.28 13.13
N VAL A 77 10.16 -1.70 12.60
CA VAL A 77 9.35 -2.33 11.54
C VAL A 77 9.94 -2.04 10.16
N PRO A 78 9.61 -2.85 9.15
CA PRO A 78 10.04 -2.56 7.79
C PRO A 78 9.53 -1.20 7.29
N LEU A 79 10.40 -0.48 6.57
CA LEU A 79 10.08 0.70 5.77
C LEU A 79 10.11 0.29 4.29
N ILE A 80 8.98 0.37 3.63
CA ILE A 80 8.82 -0.02 2.22
C ILE A 80 8.57 1.24 1.39
N LEU A 81 9.30 1.39 0.29
CA LEU A 81 9.02 2.47 -0.66
C LEU A 81 7.77 2.15 -1.50
N PHE A 82 6.90 3.14 -1.61
CA PHE A 82 5.75 3.14 -2.51
C PHE A 82 5.98 4.18 -3.62
N PRO A 83 6.72 3.80 -4.70
CA PRO A 83 7.27 4.78 -5.62
C PRO A 83 6.21 5.37 -6.55
N GLY A 84 6.11 6.70 -6.61
CA GLY A 84 5.35 7.42 -7.63
C GLY A 84 6.09 7.52 -8.97
N ASN A 85 7.42 7.36 -8.96
CA ASN A 85 8.27 7.36 -10.15
C ASN A 85 9.67 6.82 -9.82
N ILE A 86 10.58 6.79 -10.81
CA ILE A 86 11.96 6.28 -10.68
C ILE A 86 12.84 7.09 -9.71
N ALA A 87 12.45 8.30 -9.32
CA ALA A 87 13.19 9.12 -8.36
C ALA A 87 12.79 8.83 -6.91
N THR A 88 11.72 8.05 -6.66
CA THR A 88 11.33 7.63 -5.32
C THR A 88 12.13 6.41 -4.88
N ILE A 89 13.45 6.55 -4.80
CA ILE A 89 14.38 5.50 -4.38
C ILE A 89 15.35 6.08 -3.35
N THR A 90 15.45 5.43 -2.19
CA THR A 90 16.43 5.75 -1.15
C THR A 90 17.09 4.50 -0.61
N ARG A 91 18.34 4.63 -0.14
CA ARG A 91 19.10 3.54 0.52
C ARG A 91 18.63 3.25 1.96
N TYR A 92 17.80 4.11 2.53
CA TYR A 92 17.37 4.01 3.93
C TYR A 92 16.11 3.15 4.10
N ALA A 93 15.49 2.69 3.02
CA ALA A 93 14.37 1.77 3.08
C ALA A 93 14.84 0.30 3.13
N ASP A 94 13.98 -0.58 3.63
CA ASP A 94 14.22 -2.04 3.66
C ASP A 94 13.82 -2.70 2.34
N ALA A 95 12.73 -2.23 1.74
CA ALA A 95 12.18 -2.79 0.50
C ALA A 95 11.52 -1.72 -0.37
N ILE A 96 11.16 -2.11 -1.57
CA ILE A 96 10.39 -1.29 -2.51
C ILE A 96 9.28 -2.12 -3.17
N TYR A 97 8.09 -1.55 -3.29
CA TYR A 97 7.08 -2.05 -4.21
C TYR A 97 7.64 -1.99 -5.63
N PHE A 98 8.12 -3.13 -6.12
CA PHE A 98 8.50 -3.28 -7.51
C PHE A 98 7.23 -3.57 -8.32
N MET A 99 6.42 -2.53 -8.44
CA MET A 99 5.05 -2.66 -8.92
C MET A 99 4.92 -2.46 -10.41
N SER A 100 4.07 -3.29 -11.03
CA SER A 100 3.55 -3.10 -12.39
C SER A 100 2.12 -2.56 -12.29
N LEU A 101 1.85 -1.43 -12.93
CA LEU A 101 0.51 -0.84 -12.99
C LEU A 101 -0.28 -1.57 -14.09
N LEU A 102 -0.99 -2.65 -13.70
CA LEU A 102 -1.53 -3.67 -14.61
C LEU A 102 -2.58 -3.13 -15.58
N ASN A 103 -3.27 -2.05 -15.25
CA ASN A 103 -4.28 -1.41 -16.10
C ASN A 103 -3.84 -0.04 -16.64
N ALA A 104 -2.54 0.28 -16.65
CA ALA A 104 -2.04 1.45 -17.35
C ALA A 104 -2.13 1.27 -18.87
N ARG A 105 -2.37 2.36 -19.58
CA ARG A 105 -2.33 2.38 -21.06
C ARG A 105 -0.92 2.60 -21.59
N ASN A 106 -0.07 3.25 -20.79
CA ASN A 106 1.31 3.54 -21.15
C ASN A 106 2.24 2.43 -20.65
N PRO A 107 3.00 1.75 -21.53
CA PRO A 107 3.97 0.72 -21.16
C PRO A 107 5.03 1.19 -20.14
N TYR A 108 5.25 2.51 -20.05
CA TYR A 108 6.16 3.09 -19.06
C TYR A 108 5.82 2.62 -17.63
N TRP A 109 4.54 2.64 -17.27
CA TRP A 109 4.08 2.27 -15.93
C TRP A 109 3.95 0.76 -15.73
N ILE A 110 3.93 -0.01 -16.83
CA ILE A 110 3.84 -1.46 -16.76
C ILE A 110 5.21 -2.08 -16.52
N ILE A 111 6.27 -1.62 -17.25
CA ILE A 111 7.60 -2.25 -17.21
C ILE A 111 8.78 -1.29 -17.41
N GLN A 112 8.62 -0.16 -18.10
CA GLN A 112 9.79 0.66 -18.49
C GLN A 112 10.36 1.42 -17.30
N ALA A 113 9.55 1.96 -16.39
CA ALA A 113 10.00 2.57 -15.16
C ALA A 113 10.78 1.56 -14.30
N GLN A 114 10.30 0.32 -14.21
CA GLN A 114 10.96 -0.77 -13.49
C GLN A 114 12.29 -1.13 -14.15
N MET A 115 12.35 -1.17 -15.48
CA MET A 115 13.61 -1.39 -16.22
C MET A 115 14.65 -0.31 -15.89
N LEU A 116 14.25 0.96 -15.86
CA LEU A 116 15.14 2.07 -15.55
C LEU A 116 15.61 2.05 -14.09
N ALA A 117 14.74 1.66 -13.16
CA ALA A 117 15.04 1.61 -11.72
C ALA A 117 15.85 0.37 -11.31
N ALA A 118 15.71 -0.75 -11.99
CA ALA A 118 16.29 -2.05 -11.59
C ALA A 118 17.80 -2.03 -11.34
N PRO A 119 18.66 -1.39 -12.17
CA PRO A 119 20.11 -1.33 -11.89
C PRO A 119 20.43 -0.60 -10.58
N ILE A 120 19.71 0.49 -10.28
CA ILE A 120 19.90 1.29 -9.05
C ILE A 120 19.46 0.47 -7.83
N ILE A 121 18.27 -0.14 -7.90
CA ILE A 121 17.72 -0.99 -6.83
C ILE A 121 18.68 -2.15 -6.52
N LYS A 122 19.23 -2.80 -7.56
CA LYS A 122 20.20 -3.87 -7.41
C LYS A 122 21.50 -3.38 -6.77
N HIS A 123 22.01 -2.21 -7.18
CA HIS A 123 23.20 -1.59 -6.60
C HIS A 123 23.03 -1.28 -5.11
N LEU A 124 21.88 -0.73 -4.73
CA LEU A 124 21.52 -0.43 -3.35
C LEU A 124 21.19 -1.67 -2.51
N LYS A 125 21.07 -2.85 -3.14
CA LYS A 125 20.63 -4.12 -2.51
C LYS A 125 19.28 -4.01 -1.82
N LEU A 126 18.43 -3.14 -2.33
CA LEU A 126 17.08 -2.94 -1.81
C LEU A 126 16.22 -4.17 -2.16
N GLU A 127 15.48 -4.68 -1.18
CA GLU A 127 14.57 -5.80 -1.41
C GLU A 127 13.42 -5.39 -2.33
N THR A 128 13.09 -6.22 -3.32
CA THR A 128 11.96 -5.96 -4.22
C THR A 128 10.75 -6.81 -3.85
N LEU A 129 9.60 -6.17 -3.68
CA LEU A 129 8.32 -6.82 -3.52
C LEU A 129 7.57 -6.74 -4.87
N PRO A 130 7.44 -7.83 -5.63
CA PRO A 130 6.72 -7.83 -6.90
C PRO A 130 5.22 -7.64 -6.68
N VAL A 131 4.72 -6.47 -7.09
CA VAL A 131 3.34 -6.03 -6.86
C VAL A 131 2.61 -5.86 -8.18
N GLY A 132 1.47 -6.53 -8.33
CA GLY A 132 0.48 -6.22 -9.36
C GLY A 132 -0.47 -5.13 -8.82
N TYR A 133 -0.42 -3.94 -9.43
CA TYR A 133 -1.15 -2.78 -8.94
C TYR A 133 -2.30 -2.44 -9.89
N ILE A 134 -3.51 -2.35 -9.36
CA ILE A 134 -4.75 -2.15 -10.11
C ILE A 134 -5.46 -0.93 -9.56
N VAL A 135 -5.70 0.08 -10.41
CA VAL A 135 -6.42 1.29 -10.01
C VAL A 135 -7.89 1.18 -10.40
N VAL A 136 -8.74 1.37 -9.40
CA VAL A 136 -10.20 1.37 -9.50
C VAL A 136 -10.71 2.81 -9.51
N ALA A 137 -11.79 3.09 -10.21
CA ALA A 137 -12.40 4.40 -10.22
C ALA A 137 -12.76 4.86 -8.76
N PRO A 138 -12.50 6.13 -8.43
CA PRO A 138 -12.18 7.28 -9.30
C PRO A 138 -10.69 7.43 -9.65
N GLY A 139 -9.77 6.73 -9.00
CA GLY A 139 -8.35 6.66 -9.32
C GLY A 139 -7.48 7.78 -8.75
N GLY A 140 -8.04 8.93 -8.38
CA GLY A 140 -7.27 10.05 -7.82
C GLY A 140 -6.04 10.45 -8.64
N THR A 141 -4.99 10.90 -7.95
CA THR A 141 -3.73 11.33 -8.59
C THR A 141 -3.02 10.19 -9.30
N VAL A 142 -3.03 8.98 -8.74
CA VAL A 142 -2.38 7.81 -9.38
C VAL A 142 -3.05 7.43 -10.70
N GLY A 143 -4.38 7.58 -10.79
CA GLY A 143 -5.11 7.33 -12.03
C GLY A 143 -4.70 8.28 -13.16
N TRP A 144 -4.49 9.56 -12.83
CA TRP A 144 -4.02 10.57 -13.77
C TRP A 144 -2.56 10.37 -14.17
N VAL A 145 -1.65 10.30 -13.19
CA VAL A 145 -0.20 10.16 -13.42
C VAL A 145 0.12 8.86 -14.15
N GLY A 146 -0.55 7.78 -13.79
CA GLY A 146 -0.34 6.45 -14.35
C GLY A 146 -0.96 6.22 -15.73
N ASP A 147 -1.69 7.20 -16.30
CA ASP A 147 -2.49 7.03 -17.54
C ASP A 147 -3.30 5.73 -17.49
N VAL A 148 -4.14 5.62 -16.45
CA VAL A 148 -4.80 4.36 -16.13
C VAL A 148 -6.15 4.22 -16.83
N ASN A 149 -6.39 3.04 -17.41
CA ASN A 149 -7.73 2.60 -17.76
C ASN A 149 -8.45 2.11 -16.48
N LEU A 150 -9.09 3.04 -15.77
CA LEU A 150 -9.68 2.78 -14.47
C LEU A 150 -10.71 1.64 -14.52
N VAL A 151 -10.61 0.68 -13.57
CA VAL A 151 -11.64 -0.36 -13.44
C VAL A 151 -12.91 0.29 -12.88
N PRO A 152 -14.06 0.17 -13.59
CA PRO A 152 -15.33 0.67 -13.07
C PRO A 152 -15.71 -0.06 -11.77
N ARG A 153 -16.22 0.66 -10.79
CA ARG A 153 -16.55 0.12 -9.46
C ARG A 153 -17.55 -1.02 -9.48
N GLU A 154 -18.48 -1.01 -10.44
CA GLU A 154 -19.51 -2.01 -10.65
C GLU A 154 -19.07 -3.20 -11.51
N LYS A 155 -17.78 -3.30 -11.85
CA LYS A 155 -17.21 -4.36 -12.70
C LYS A 155 -16.16 -5.22 -11.97
N PRO A 156 -16.52 -5.93 -10.88
CA PRO A 156 -15.58 -6.70 -10.07
C PRO A 156 -14.82 -7.76 -10.87
N LYS A 157 -15.42 -8.37 -11.89
CA LYS A 157 -14.78 -9.37 -12.75
C LYS A 157 -13.57 -8.84 -13.52
N ILE A 158 -13.54 -7.53 -13.84
CA ILE A 158 -12.37 -6.92 -14.51
C ILE A 158 -11.19 -6.87 -13.55
N ALA A 159 -11.42 -6.42 -12.29
CA ALA A 159 -10.37 -6.39 -11.27
C ALA A 159 -9.84 -7.80 -10.96
N ALA A 160 -10.75 -8.78 -10.82
CA ALA A 160 -10.39 -10.18 -10.57
C ALA A 160 -9.52 -10.75 -11.69
N ALA A 161 -9.89 -10.58 -12.96
CA ALA A 161 -9.10 -11.06 -14.09
C ALA A 161 -7.73 -10.38 -14.20
N LEU A 162 -7.62 -9.08 -13.90
CA LEU A 162 -6.34 -8.37 -13.84
C LEU A 162 -5.46 -8.90 -12.70
N ALA A 163 -6.04 -9.17 -11.54
CA ALA A 163 -5.32 -9.71 -10.39
C ALA A 163 -4.79 -11.11 -10.66
N GLU A 164 -5.61 -12.00 -11.22
CA GLU A 164 -5.24 -13.35 -11.63
C GLU A 164 -4.11 -13.32 -12.66
N ALA A 165 -4.22 -12.48 -13.69
CA ALA A 165 -3.15 -12.29 -14.66
C ALA A 165 -1.86 -11.77 -14.01
N GLY A 166 -1.96 -10.83 -13.07
CA GLY A 166 -0.83 -10.33 -12.30
C GLY A 166 -0.13 -11.43 -11.51
N GLU A 167 -0.87 -12.30 -10.83
CA GLU A 167 -0.31 -13.45 -10.12
C GLU A 167 0.37 -14.44 -11.08
N MET A 168 -0.27 -14.76 -12.21
CA MET A 168 0.30 -15.63 -13.25
C MET A 168 1.59 -15.07 -13.85
N LEU A 169 1.73 -13.74 -13.92
CA LEU A 169 2.97 -13.06 -14.34
C LEU A 169 4.06 -13.04 -13.26
N GLY A 170 3.77 -13.52 -12.05
CA GLY A 170 4.74 -13.67 -10.97
C GLY A 170 4.70 -12.56 -9.92
N ASN A 171 3.67 -11.71 -9.90
CA ASN A 171 3.47 -10.81 -8.77
C ASN A 171 3.11 -11.61 -7.51
N ARG A 172 3.75 -11.27 -6.39
CA ARG A 172 3.55 -11.94 -5.10
C ARG A 172 2.66 -11.17 -4.15
N PHE A 173 2.21 -10.00 -4.58
CA PHE A 173 1.22 -9.15 -3.91
C PHE A 173 0.32 -8.53 -4.96
N ILE A 174 -0.96 -8.42 -4.66
CA ILE A 174 -1.92 -7.68 -5.49
C ILE A 174 -2.44 -6.50 -4.68
N VAL A 175 -2.48 -5.33 -5.31
CA VAL A 175 -3.08 -4.11 -4.75
C VAL A 175 -4.24 -3.67 -5.62
N THR A 176 -5.39 -3.37 -5.00
CA THR A 176 -6.42 -2.55 -5.61
C THR A 176 -6.52 -1.23 -4.87
N ASP A 177 -6.52 -0.13 -5.60
CA ASP A 177 -6.51 1.23 -5.05
C ASP A 177 -7.52 2.12 -5.76
N VAL A 178 -8.30 2.88 -4.99
CA VAL A 178 -9.22 3.90 -5.52
C VAL A 178 -8.58 5.28 -5.63
N GLY A 179 -7.29 5.39 -5.30
CA GLY A 179 -6.53 6.63 -5.23
C GLY A 179 -6.69 7.37 -3.90
N SER A 180 -5.87 8.41 -3.72
CA SER A 180 -5.91 9.25 -2.53
C SER A 180 -7.16 10.11 -2.49
N ASN A 181 -7.69 10.30 -1.26
CA ASN A 181 -8.82 11.20 -0.96
C ASN A 181 -10.11 10.98 -1.78
N PRO A 182 -10.61 9.75 -1.92
CA PRO A 182 -11.84 9.46 -2.66
C PRO A 182 -13.08 10.07 -2.01
N ALA A 183 -13.00 10.55 -0.77
CA ALA A 183 -14.08 11.26 -0.08
C ALA A 183 -14.49 12.54 -0.83
N LEU A 184 -13.56 13.23 -1.48
CA LEU A 184 -13.85 14.38 -2.34
C LEU A 184 -14.73 14.02 -3.55
N GLN A 185 -14.82 12.73 -3.86
CA GLN A 185 -15.60 12.21 -4.99
C GLN A 185 -16.76 11.33 -4.51
N HIS A 186 -17.08 11.36 -3.22
CA HIS A 186 -18.18 10.61 -2.58
C HIS A 186 -18.16 9.09 -2.86
N SER A 187 -16.98 8.50 -3.07
CA SER A 187 -16.90 7.13 -3.60
C SER A 187 -16.42 6.05 -2.62
N GLY A 188 -15.91 6.40 -1.45
CA GLY A 188 -15.44 5.42 -0.45
C GLY A 188 -14.33 4.45 -0.96
N PRO A 189 -14.01 3.39 -0.21
CA PRO A 189 -13.00 2.40 -0.58
C PRO A 189 -13.43 1.51 -1.76
N VAL A 190 -12.57 0.58 -2.17
CA VAL A 190 -12.90 -0.47 -3.15
C VAL A 190 -14.18 -1.19 -2.70
N PRO A 191 -15.18 -1.41 -3.60
CA PRO A 191 -16.43 -2.06 -3.22
C PRO A 191 -16.24 -3.48 -2.67
N PRO A 192 -16.99 -3.90 -1.63
CA PRO A 192 -16.86 -5.23 -1.03
C PRO A 192 -16.98 -6.38 -2.02
N GLU A 193 -17.88 -6.28 -3.00
CA GLU A 193 -18.06 -7.29 -4.05
C GLU A 193 -16.82 -7.42 -4.95
N MET A 194 -16.12 -6.31 -5.19
CA MET A 194 -14.87 -6.32 -5.95
C MET A 194 -13.73 -6.92 -5.12
N ILE A 195 -13.65 -6.57 -3.83
CA ILE A 195 -12.66 -7.15 -2.92
C ILE A 195 -12.83 -8.67 -2.85
N LYS A 196 -14.08 -9.15 -2.69
CA LYS A 196 -14.39 -10.58 -2.68
C LYS A 196 -13.98 -11.26 -3.98
N ALA A 197 -14.33 -10.67 -5.13
CA ALA A 197 -14.01 -11.25 -6.43
C ALA A 197 -12.48 -11.33 -6.67
N VAL A 198 -11.72 -10.33 -6.24
CA VAL A 198 -10.24 -10.36 -6.33
C VAL A 198 -9.67 -11.41 -5.38
N ARG A 199 -10.15 -11.46 -4.11
CA ARG A 199 -9.66 -12.45 -3.14
C ARG A 199 -9.90 -13.89 -3.62
N GLU A 200 -11.03 -14.18 -4.23
CA GLU A 200 -11.35 -15.51 -4.78
C GLU A 200 -10.49 -15.88 -5.99
N ALA A 201 -9.97 -14.88 -6.72
CA ALA A 201 -9.19 -15.06 -7.94
C ALA A 201 -7.69 -15.29 -7.70
N VAL A 202 -7.13 -14.89 -6.52
CA VAL A 202 -5.68 -14.96 -6.27
C VAL A 202 -5.36 -15.69 -4.98
N SER A 203 -4.16 -16.28 -4.90
CA SER A 203 -3.64 -16.97 -3.71
C SER A 203 -2.64 -16.14 -2.92
N VAL A 204 -2.03 -15.14 -3.53
CA VAL A 204 -1.06 -14.23 -2.91
C VAL A 204 -1.74 -13.20 -1.98
N PRO A 205 -1.00 -12.57 -1.05
CA PRO A 205 -1.54 -11.52 -0.20
C PRO A 205 -2.19 -10.39 -1.00
N TYR A 206 -3.40 -10.04 -0.60
CA TYR A 206 -4.22 -9.03 -1.26
C TYR A 206 -4.32 -7.76 -0.41
N ILE A 207 -3.94 -6.65 -0.97
CA ILE A 207 -3.85 -5.32 -0.36
C ILE A 207 -4.96 -4.43 -0.92
N VAL A 208 -5.72 -3.79 -0.04
CA VAL A 208 -6.72 -2.78 -0.43
C VAL A 208 -6.28 -1.42 0.06
N ALA A 209 -6.26 -0.45 -0.86
CA ALA A 209 -5.82 0.91 -0.63
C ALA A 209 -6.88 1.96 -0.98
N GLY A 210 -6.81 3.10 -0.30
CA GLY A 210 -7.65 4.26 -0.56
C GLY A 210 -9.04 4.19 0.06
N GLY A 211 -9.54 5.34 0.50
CA GLY A 211 -10.93 5.52 0.93
C GLY A 211 -11.33 4.95 2.28
N ILE A 212 -10.45 4.32 3.03
CA ILE A 212 -10.74 3.78 4.37
C ILE A 212 -10.57 4.91 5.39
N THR A 213 -11.68 5.54 5.81
CA THR A 213 -11.66 6.72 6.67
C THR A 213 -12.14 6.46 8.11
N ASN A 214 -12.79 5.32 8.36
CA ASN A 214 -13.32 4.96 9.66
C ASN A 214 -13.31 3.44 9.89
N GLU A 215 -13.62 3.03 11.11
CA GLU A 215 -13.57 1.66 11.59
C GLU A 215 -14.59 0.75 10.88
N ASP A 216 -15.76 1.27 10.50
CA ASP A 216 -16.79 0.49 9.82
C ASP A 216 -16.38 0.14 8.39
N LEU A 217 -15.82 1.10 7.64
CA LEU A 217 -15.27 0.86 6.31
C LEU A 217 -14.08 -0.10 6.35
N LEU A 218 -13.21 0.04 7.35
CA LEU A 218 -12.11 -0.90 7.57
C LEU A 218 -12.63 -2.31 7.81
N ARG A 219 -13.62 -2.47 8.70
CA ARG A 219 -14.23 -3.76 9.01
C ARG A 219 -14.88 -4.40 7.78
N GLN A 220 -15.59 -3.63 6.98
CA GLN A 220 -16.21 -4.10 5.73
C GLN A 220 -15.13 -4.57 4.74
N THR A 221 -14.06 -3.80 4.57
CA THR A 221 -12.91 -4.14 3.70
C THR A 221 -12.26 -5.47 4.10
N LEU A 222 -12.00 -5.65 5.39
CA LEU A 222 -11.41 -6.90 5.91
C LEU A 222 -12.36 -8.08 5.75
N LYS A 223 -13.64 -7.93 6.11
CA LYS A 223 -14.65 -9.00 5.94
C LYS A 223 -14.83 -9.42 4.49
N ALA A 224 -14.66 -8.49 3.55
CA ALA A 224 -14.76 -8.78 2.13
C ALA A 224 -13.54 -9.58 1.59
N GLY A 225 -12.44 -9.65 2.33
CA GLY A 225 -11.30 -10.52 1.99
C GLY A 225 -9.93 -9.84 1.82
N ALA A 226 -9.80 -8.55 2.12
CA ALA A 226 -8.48 -7.91 2.12
C ALA A 226 -7.59 -8.50 3.23
N ASP A 227 -6.38 -8.97 2.90
CA ASP A 227 -5.41 -9.45 3.90
C ASP A 227 -4.69 -8.28 4.55
N ILE A 228 -4.43 -7.25 3.76
CA ILE A 228 -3.70 -6.05 4.16
C ILE A 228 -4.50 -4.83 3.76
N VAL A 229 -4.57 -3.83 4.63
CA VAL A 229 -5.11 -2.52 4.28
C VAL A 229 -4.01 -1.48 4.30
N GLN A 230 -4.02 -0.58 3.32
CA GLN A 230 -3.10 0.53 3.21
C GLN A 230 -3.85 1.83 3.48
N ILE A 231 -3.46 2.54 4.54
CA ILE A 231 -4.15 3.74 5.04
C ILE A 231 -3.14 4.89 5.15
N GLY A 232 -3.47 6.06 4.59
CA GLY A 232 -2.69 7.30 4.71
C GLY A 232 -3.56 8.41 5.26
N THR A 233 -4.29 9.09 4.39
CA THR A 233 -5.06 10.33 4.63
C THR A 233 -5.89 10.34 5.92
N ALA A 234 -6.54 9.23 6.28
CA ALA A 234 -7.36 9.14 7.48
C ALA A 234 -6.56 9.30 8.79
N ILE A 235 -5.29 8.92 8.78
CA ILE A 235 -4.37 9.05 9.93
C ILE A 235 -3.67 10.40 9.85
N GLU A 236 -3.19 10.80 8.68
CA GLU A 236 -2.50 12.06 8.43
C GLU A 236 -3.34 13.28 8.80
N GLN A 237 -4.64 13.24 8.51
CA GLN A 237 -5.60 14.32 8.80
C GLN A 237 -6.23 14.23 10.19
N SER A 238 -5.85 13.26 11.00
CA SER A 238 -6.37 13.14 12.36
C SER A 238 -5.65 14.07 13.34
N ASP A 239 -6.35 14.54 14.36
CA ASP A 239 -5.76 15.35 15.44
C ASP A 239 -4.70 14.56 16.24
N ASN A 240 -4.78 13.23 16.22
CA ASN A 240 -3.87 12.34 16.94
C ASN A 240 -3.68 11.02 16.17
N ALA A 241 -2.58 10.95 15.42
CA ALA A 241 -2.25 9.79 14.59
C ALA A 241 -2.16 8.49 15.37
N MET A 242 -1.52 8.48 16.56
CA MET A 242 -1.40 7.30 17.41
C MET A 242 -2.78 6.78 17.82
N LYS A 243 -3.64 7.63 18.38
CA LYS A 243 -4.98 7.23 18.81
C LYS A 243 -5.86 6.75 17.66
N LYS A 244 -5.77 7.41 16.49
CA LYS A 244 -6.50 6.97 15.30
C LYS A 244 -6.02 5.61 14.83
N THR A 245 -4.71 5.38 14.85
CA THR A 245 -4.11 4.09 14.49
C THR A 245 -4.49 2.99 15.48
N GLU A 246 -4.54 3.27 16.79
CA GLU A 246 -5.00 2.32 17.81
C GLU A 246 -6.43 1.83 17.56
N LEU A 247 -7.34 2.74 17.17
CA LEU A 247 -8.71 2.36 16.81
C LEU A 247 -8.74 1.41 15.61
N PHE A 248 -7.95 1.70 14.59
CA PHE A 248 -7.83 0.82 13.43
C PHE A 248 -7.15 -0.52 13.77
N ALA A 249 -6.07 -0.50 14.54
CA ALA A 249 -5.36 -1.71 14.97
C ALA A 249 -6.27 -2.65 15.77
N LYS A 250 -7.19 -2.11 16.56
CA LYS A 250 -8.21 -2.90 17.26
C LYS A 250 -9.12 -3.65 16.27
N VAL A 251 -9.58 -2.98 15.21
CA VAL A 251 -10.41 -3.62 14.17
C VAL A 251 -9.63 -4.70 13.42
N ILE A 252 -8.35 -4.41 13.06
CA ILE A 252 -7.45 -5.39 12.43
C ILE A 252 -7.32 -6.65 13.29
N LYS A 253 -7.06 -6.48 14.58
CA LYS A 253 -6.94 -7.60 15.53
C LYS A 253 -8.24 -8.40 15.66
N GLU A 254 -9.38 -7.72 15.75
CA GLU A 254 -10.69 -8.37 15.87
C GLU A 254 -11.02 -9.21 14.64
N GLU A 255 -10.88 -8.64 13.44
CA GLU A 255 -11.21 -9.34 12.19
C GLU A 255 -10.16 -10.38 11.81
N GLY A 256 -8.87 -10.09 12.02
CA GLY A 256 -7.78 -11.03 11.78
C GLY A 256 -7.89 -12.28 12.66
N SER A 257 -8.19 -12.09 13.96
CA SER A 257 -8.38 -13.23 14.88
C SER A 257 -9.53 -14.16 14.50
N LYS A 258 -10.54 -13.67 13.79
CA LYS A 258 -11.64 -14.51 13.28
C LYS A 258 -11.18 -15.42 12.14
N ARG A 259 -10.27 -14.92 11.28
CA ARG A 259 -9.71 -15.68 10.16
C ARG A 259 -8.80 -16.82 10.61
N LEU A 260 -8.07 -16.63 11.72
CA LEU A 260 -7.18 -17.64 12.29
C LEU A 260 -7.95 -18.80 12.97
N LYS A 261 -9.25 -18.64 13.21
CA LYS A 261 -10.10 -19.63 13.89
C LYS A 261 -10.99 -20.42 12.95
N GLY A 262 -11.11 -20.00 11.71
CA GLY A 262 -11.91 -20.66 10.66
C GLY A 262 -11.05 -21.38 9.66
#